data_d58e9b3bb420e400356cf42058c40fde
#
_entry.id   d58e9b3bb420e400356cf42058c40fde
#
_cell.length_a   1.000
_cell.length_b   1.000
_cell.length_c   1.000
_cell.angle_alpha   90.00
_cell.angle_beta   90.00
_cell.angle_gamma   90.00
#
_symmetry.space_group_name_H-M   'P 1'
#
loop_
_entity.id
_entity.type
_entity.pdbx_description
1 polymer ?
#
loop_
_entity_poly.entity_id
_entity_poly.type
_entity_poly.pdbx_seq_one_letter_code
_entity_poly.pdbx_strand_id
1 'polypeptide(L)'
;MTIVADVRPDLMPYYKDDCDPKNLAPLWEVLHTFARKTPKSDCQPYIWHYNEIRDTLMKSADLITAEQAERRVLILENPGMRGRYRVTTSLFAGLQLIMPGEIAPAHRHTQA
;
A
#
# COMPACT_ATOMS: atom_id res chain seq x y z
N MET A 1 -15.75 3.65 10.36
CA MET A 1 -16.63 4.80 10.52
C MET A 1 -17.44 4.99 9.26
N THR A 2 -18.73 5.09 9.38
CA THR A 2 -19.57 5.43 8.24
C THR A 2 -19.80 6.94 8.21
N ILE A 3 -19.72 7.49 7.00
CA ILE A 3 -20.01 8.90 6.74
C ILE A 3 -21.49 9.07 6.43
N VAL A 4 -22.16 7.98 6.14
CA VAL A 4 -23.56 7.97 5.70
C VAL A 4 -24.51 8.62 6.70
N ALA A 5 -24.21 8.51 8.01
CA ALA A 5 -25.04 9.11 9.04
C ALA A 5 -25.10 10.64 8.97
N ASP A 6 -24.09 11.25 8.37
CA ASP A 6 -23.97 12.71 8.29
C ASP A 6 -24.40 13.25 6.92
N VAL A 7 -24.79 12.37 5.99
CA VAL A 7 -25.23 12.78 4.67
C VAL A 7 -26.52 13.59 4.79
N ARG A 8 -26.57 14.70 4.08
CA ARG A 8 -27.73 15.59 4.06
C ARG A 8 -28.77 15.11 3.06
N PRO A 9 -29.88 14.53 3.51
CA PRO A 9 -30.91 13.99 2.62
C PRO A 9 -31.52 15.06 1.71
N ASP A 10 -31.57 16.28 2.17
CA ASP A 10 -32.11 17.41 1.43
C ASP A 10 -31.29 17.75 0.18
N LEU A 11 -30.00 17.37 0.18
CA LEU A 11 -29.09 17.63 -0.95
C LEU A 11 -28.91 16.41 -1.86
N MET A 12 -29.53 15.29 -1.56
CA MET A 12 -29.37 14.07 -2.37
C MET A 12 -29.72 14.26 -3.85
N PRO A 13 -30.80 14.97 -4.21
CA PRO A 13 -31.07 15.21 -5.63
C PRO A 13 -29.93 15.94 -6.35
N TYR A 14 -29.35 16.94 -5.69
CA TYR A 14 -28.20 17.67 -6.22
C TYR A 14 -27.00 16.74 -6.42
N TYR A 15 -26.74 15.87 -5.45
CA TYR A 15 -25.61 14.93 -5.54
C TYR A 15 -25.80 13.96 -6.71
N LYS A 16 -26.99 13.41 -6.85
CA LYS A 16 -27.27 12.41 -7.90
C LYS A 16 -27.42 13.02 -9.29
N ASP A 17 -28.12 14.14 -9.37
CA ASP A 17 -28.53 14.68 -10.66
C ASP A 17 -27.50 15.66 -11.24
N ASP A 18 -26.79 16.37 -10.38
CA ASP A 18 -25.85 17.39 -10.82
C ASP A 18 -24.38 16.99 -10.60
N CYS A 19 -24.05 16.39 -9.47
CA CYS A 19 -22.67 16.05 -9.14
C CYS A 19 -22.18 14.76 -9.81
N ASP A 20 -22.92 13.67 -9.63
CA ASP A 20 -22.49 12.35 -10.12
C ASP A 20 -22.25 12.32 -11.63
N PRO A 21 -23.14 12.87 -12.47
CA PRO A 21 -22.90 12.84 -13.92
C PRO A 21 -21.66 13.62 -14.36
N LYS A 22 -21.18 14.54 -13.53
CA LYS A 22 -20.02 15.38 -13.84
C LYS A 22 -18.77 14.93 -13.08
N ASN A 23 -18.83 13.79 -12.39
CA ASN A 23 -17.73 13.25 -11.57
C ASN A 23 -17.28 14.24 -10.49
N LEU A 24 -18.24 14.89 -9.83
CA LEU A 24 -18.02 15.80 -8.71
C LEU A 24 -18.51 15.14 -7.42
N ALA A 25 -17.78 15.35 -6.35
CA ALA A 25 -18.15 14.84 -5.04
C ALA A 25 -18.16 15.96 -3.99
N PRO A 26 -19.14 15.98 -3.10
CA PRO A 26 -19.23 17.05 -2.09
C PRO A 26 -18.23 16.83 -0.95
N LEU A 27 -17.23 17.67 -0.87
CA LEU A 27 -16.23 17.59 0.21
C LEU A 27 -16.88 17.69 1.59
N TRP A 28 -17.91 18.50 1.73
CA TRP A 28 -18.54 18.73 3.05
C TRP A 28 -19.18 17.48 3.65
N GLU A 29 -19.50 16.47 2.83
CA GLU A 29 -20.01 15.21 3.34
C GLU A 29 -18.91 14.32 3.95
N VAL A 30 -17.66 14.53 3.55
CA VAL A 30 -16.52 13.68 3.92
C VAL A 30 -15.36 14.48 4.54
N LEU A 31 -15.58 15.77 4.80
CA LEU A 31 -14.51 16.66 5.25
C LEU A 31 -13.81 16.14 6.51
N HIS A 32 -14.56 15.65 7.47
CA HIS A 32 -14.00 15.14 8.72
C HIS A 32 -13.15 13.86 8.52
N THR A 33 -13.30 13.19 7.39
CA THR A 33 -12.45 12.04 7.04
C THR A 33 -11.08 12.51 6.55
N PHE A 34 -11.03 13.64 5.85
CA PHE A 34 -9.78 14.20 5.33
C PHE A 34 -9.10 15.15 6.32
N ALA A 35 -9.90 15.91 7.08
CA ALA A 35 -9.39 16.92 8.00
C ALA A 35 -9.67 16.49 9.45
N ARG A 36 -8.88 15.54 9.93
CA ARG A 36 -9.00 15.02 11.30
C ARG A 36 -8.38 15.99 12.30
N LYS A 37 -8.93 16.07 13.48
CA LYS A 37 -8.40 16.90 14.56
C LYS A 37 -7.03 16.47 15.03
N THR A 38 -6.78 15.16 15.02
CA THR A 38 -5.50 14.57 15.39
C THR A 38 -4.96 13.76 14.22
N PRO A 39 -3.64 13.79 13.98
CA PRO A 39 -3.05 12.93 12.97
C PRO A 39 -3.36 11.47 13.26
N LYS A 40 -3.73 10.74 12.22
CA LYS A 40 -3.98 9.31 12.33
C LYS A 40 -3.46 8.61 11.09
N SER A 41 -2.65 7.60 11.30
CA SER A 41 -2.08 6.79 10.24
C SER A 41 -2.27 5.31 10.56
N ASP A 42 -2.45 4.51 9.53
CA ASP A 42 -2.45 3.05 9.67
C ASP A 42 -1.04 2.52 9.86
N CYS A 43 -0.04 3.29 9.47
CA CYS A 43 1.36 2.90 9.64
C CYS A 43 1.72 2.80 11.11
N GLN A 44 2.50 1.78 11.44
CA GLN A 44 3.09 1.58 12.75
C GLN A 44 4.58 1.86 12.68
N PRO A 45 5.19 2.52 13.67
CA PRO A 45 6.64 2.63 13.73
C PRO A 45 7.26 1.23 13.73
N TYR A 46 8.24 1.01 12.84
CA TYR A 46 8.85 -0.31 12.76
C TYR A 46 10.26 -0.22 12.18
N ILE A 47 11.12 -1.11 12.65
CA ILE A 47 12.48 -1.26 12.14
C ILE A 47 12.70 -2.71 11.77
N TRP A 48 13.13 -2.96 10.53
CA TRP A 48 13.54 -4.28 10.08
C TRP A 48 15.03 -4.42 10.32
N HIS A 49 15.42 -5.28 11.27
CA HIS A 49 16.82 -5.57 11.53
C HIS A 49 17.30 -6.64 10.57
N TYR A 50 18.28 -6.30 9.75
CA TYR A 50 18.79 -7.22 8.74
C TYR A 50 19.21 -8.58 9.32
N ASN A 51 19.83 -8.58 10.50
CA ASN A 51 20.27 -9.80 11.15
C ASN A 51 19.12 -10.76 11.43
N GLU A 52 17.93 -10.24 11.65
CA GLU A 52 16.74 -11.05 11.96
C GLU A 52 16.07 -11.59 10.72
N ILE A 53 16.18 -10.87 9.59
CA ILE A 53 15.49 -11.25 8.36
C ILE A 53 16.37 -11.93 7.34
N ARG A 54 17.70 -11.86 7.51
CA ARG A 54 18.66 -12.43 6.55
C ARG A 54 18.42 -13.93 6.32
N ASP A 55 18.27 -14.71 7.38
CA ASP A 55 18.09 -16.15 7.26
C ASP A 55 16.78 -16.50 6.58
N THR A 56 15.73 -15.73 6.84
CA THR A 56 14.46 -15.88 6.13
C THR A 56 14.63 -15.61 4.65
N LEU A 57 15.35 -14.55 4.30
CA LEU A 57 15.64 -14.22 2.91
C LEU A 57 16.45 -15.33 2.24
N MET A 58 17.52 -15.79 2.89
CA MET A 58 18.38 -16.85 2.35
C MET A 58 17.63 -18.16 2.15
N LYS A 59 16.73 -18.49 3.06
CA LYS A 59 15.90 -19.68 2.96
C LYS A 59 15.05 -19.68 1.70
N SER A 60 14.65 -18.53 1.20
CA SER A 60 13.83 -18.44 -0.01
C SER A 60 14.53 -19.06 -1.23
N ALA A 61 15.86 -19.05 -1.25
CA ALA A 61 16.62 -19.65 -2.34
C ALA A 61 16.44 -21.18 -2.40
N ASP A 62 16.17 -21.81 -1.26
CA ASP A 62 15.95 -23.26 -1.18
C ASP A 62 14.51 -23.64 -1.57
N LEU A 63 13.59 -22.67 -1.54
CA LEU A 63 12.16 -22.93 -1.73
C LEU A 63 11.67 -22.54 -3.11
N ILE A 64 12.26 -21.52 -3.71
CA ILE A 64 11.84 -21.03 -5.02
C ILE A 64 13.07 -20.54 -5.79
N THR A 65 13.13 -20.87 -7.09
CA THR A 65 14.19 -20.38 -7.96
C THR A 65 13.92 -18.95 -8.40
N ALA A 66 14.97 -18.25 -8.83
CA ALA A 66 14.82 -16.90 -9.38
C ALA A 66 13.89 -16.89 -10.60
N GLU A 67 13.96 -17.93 -11.43
CA GLU A 67 13.11 -18.05 -12.62
C GLU A 67 11.63 -18.22 -12.23
N GLN A 68 11.34 -19.08 -11.26
CA GLN A 68 9.97 -19.32 -10.79
C GLN A 68 9.38 -18.07 -10.14
N ALA A 69 10.19 -17.33 -9.40
CA ALA A 69 9.75 -16.13 -8.69
C ALA A 69 9.70 -14.90 -9.59
N GLU A 70 10.38 -14.93 -10.74
CA GLU A 70 10.68 -13.77 -11.59
C GLU A 70 11.51 -12.73 -10.85
N ARG A 71 11.04 -12.32 -9.68
CA ARG A 71 11.72 -11.45 -8.74
C ARG A 71 11.64 -12.09 -7.36
N ARG A 72 12.74 -12.70 -6.90
CA ARG A 72 12.78 -13.30 -5.56
C ARG A 72 13.02 -12.18 -4.54
N VAL A 73 11.95 -11.50 -4.20
CA VAL A 73 11.94 -10.33 -3.33
C VAL A 73 11.03 -10.57 -2.14
N LEU A 74 11.52 -10.26 -0.96
CA LEU A 74 10.68 -10.14 0.22
C LEU A 74 10.39 -8.67 0.46
N ILE A 75 9.14 -8.32 0.41
CA ILE A 75 8.68 -6.93 0.59
C ILE A 75 8.72 -6.60 2.08
N LEU A 76 9.28 -5.44 2.41
CA LEU A 76 9.21 -4.89 3.75
C LEU A 76 7.82 -4.30 3.94
N GLU A 77 7.00 -4.99 4.70
CA GLU A 77 5.61 -4.64 4.83
C GLU A 77 5.32 -4.05 6.20
N ASN A 78 4.76 -2.86 6.24
CA ASN A 78 4.43 -2.19 7.49
C ASN A 78 3.45 -3.05 8.31
N PRO A 79 3.71 -3.28 9.60
CA PRO A 79 2.84 -4.12 10.42
C PRO A 79 1.42 -3.58 10.57
N GLY A 80 1.21 -2.28 10.41
CA GLY A 80 -0.12 -1.68 10.43
C GLY A 80 -0.85 -1.76 9.09
N MET A 81 -0.17 -2.23 8.03
CA MET A 81 -0.71 -2.26 6.67
C MET A 81 -0.49 -3.61 6.00
N ARG A 82 -0.61 -4.70 6.78
CA ARG A 82 -0.41 -6.05 6.24
C ARG A 82 -1.39 -6.34 5.11
N GLY A 83 -0.88 -6.92 4.03
CA GLY A 83 -1.66 -7.18 2.82
C GLY A 83 -1.68 -6.04 1.82
N ARG A 84 -1.05 -4.91 2.11
CA ARG A 84 -0.94 -3.78 1.19
C ARG A 84 0.41 -3.70 0.50
N TYR A 85 1.37 -4.52 0.91
CA TYR A 85 2.69 -4.69 0.27
C TYR A 85 3.49 -3.39 0.20
N ARG A 86 3.57 -2.64 1.28
CA ARG A 86 4.28 -1.36 1.32
C ARG A 86 4.76 -0.98 2.70
N VAL A 87 5.77 -0.11 2.73
CA VAL A 87 6.35 0.41 3.98
C VAL A 87 5.45 1.50 4.56
N THR A 88 4.99 2.40 3.70
CA THR A 88 4.02 3.45 4.03
C THR A 88 3.03 3.57 2.87
N THR A 89 2.14 4.53 2.93
CA THR A 89 1.19 4.77 1.84
C THR A 89 1.88 5.14 0.53
N SER A 90 3.12 5.63 0.59
CA SER A 90 3.86 6.10 -0.60
C SER A 90 5.22 5.44 -0.80
N LEU A 91 5.69 4.61 0.16
CA LEU A 91 7.01 4.01 0.07
C LEU A 91 6.91 2.50 -0.07
N PHE A 92 7.70 1.99 -1.00
CA PHE A 92 7.87 0.56 -1.25
C PHE A 92 9.34 0.21 -1.08
N ALA A 93 9.64 -0.88 -0.39
CA ALA A 93 10.99 -1.39 -0.26
C ALA A 93 10.96 -2.90 -0.10
N GLY A 94 12.03 -3.55 -0.53
CA GLY A 94 12.16 -4.98 -0.41
C GLY A 94 13.61 -5.42 -0.47
N LEU A 95 13.83 -6.69 -0.18
CA LEU A 95 15.13 -7.33 -0.29
C LEU A 95 15.06 -8.38 -1.39
N GLN A 96 15.90 -8.25 -2.40
CA GLN A 96 15.98 -9.21 -3.49
C GLN A 96 17.18 -10.12 -3.28
N LEU A 97 17.00 -11.42 -3.47
CA LEU A 97 18.04 -12.40 -3.38
C LEU A 97 18.37 -12.95 -4.78
N ILE A 98 19.63 -12.79 -5.16
CA ILE A 98 20.17 -13.35 -6.40
C ILE A 98 21.36 -14.24 -6.00
N MET A 99 21.29 -15.51 -6.32
CA MET A 99 22.35 -16.46 -6.06
C MET A 99 23.33 -16.51 -7.23
N PRO A 100 24.56 -16.99 -7.01
CA PRO A 100 25.51 -17.14 -8.11
C PRO A 100 24.92 -17.91 -9.29
N GLY A 101 25.12 -17.40 -10.49
CA GLY A 101 24.59 -18.00 -11.72
C GLY A 101 23.15 -17.64 -12.06
N GLU A 102 22.44 -16.96 -11.18
CA GLU A 102 21.10 -16.49 -11.46
C GLU A 102 21.13 -15.12 -12.15
N ILE A 103 20.10 -14.85 -12.95
CA ILE A 103 19.96 -13.59 -13.67
C ILE A 103 18.63 -12.95 -13.25
N ALA A 104 18.69 -11.67 -12.85
CA ALA A 104 17.51 -10.86 -12.67
C ALA A 104 17.18 -10.20 -14.02
N PRO A 105 16.05 -10.54 -14.66
CA PRO A 105 15.70 -9.93 -15.94
C PRO A 105 15.57 -8.42 -15.84
N ALA A 106 15.94 -7.72 -16.89
CA ALA A 106 15.79 -6.28 -16.96
C ALA A 106 14.30 -5.91 -16.99
N HIS A 107 13.97 -4.80 -16.36
CA HIS A 107 12.62 -4.26 -16.37
C HIS A 107 12.69 -2.75 -16.21
N ARG A 108 11.55 -2.10 -16.43
CA ARG A 108 11.43 -0.66 -16.20
C ARG A 108 10.23 -0.40 -15.31
N HIS A 109 10.27 0.73 -14.63
CA HIS A 109 9.17 1.19 -13.79
C HIS A 109 8.40 2.30 -14.51
N THR A 110 7.09 2.28 -14.37
CA THR A 110 6.21 3.33 -14.88
C THR A 110 5.77 4.29 -13.79
N GLN A 111 6.07 3.97 -12.54
CA GLN A 111 5.82 4.86 -11.41
C GLN A 111 6.83 6.01 -11.45
N ALA A 112 6.33 7.18 -11.18
CA ALA A 112 7.17 8.36 -11.02
C ALA A 112 7.82 8.39 -9.65
#